data_e88bae1bab99ee25bb935e868d1ceff3
#
_entry.id   e88bae1bab99ee25bb935e868d1ceff3
#
_cell.length_a   1.000
_cell.length_b   1.000
_cell.length_c   1.000
_cell.angle_alpha   90.00
_cell.angle_beta   90.00
_cell.angle_gamma   90.00
#
_symmetry.space_group_name_H-M   'P 1'
#
loop_
_entity.id
_entity.type
_entity.pdbx_description
1 polymer ?
#
loop_
_entity_poly.entity_id
_entity_poly.type
_entity_poly.pdbx_seq_one_letter_code
_entity_poly.pdbx_strand_id
1 'polypeptide(L)'
;MDFGIFAVLAQDGVTNGAVYALLAMALVLVFSVTRIIFLPQGEFIGFGALTVAALQSSQFPKLIWLLIGIGVLTFLVELGSALRQRRYKPLPRRLLMWSVIENLIYPQFIWLLAHSFDWQGMPMAVQILFALAITVPLGIMIYRVAFQPMAEASVLVLLIVSVGVHFAMLGMGLFIFGPEGSTTHAFTEWSTALGEMPVSGQSVVVMAVAGSLIGLLYLFFDRTLYGKALRATAVNRKGAQLVGIGTSQAGRMAFGLAAGLGTLAGTLIAPLNTVGYDTGFVVALKGFVAAIVGGLASYPLAAAGALLVGLLESYSSYWASAYKEVIVFTLIIPVLAWRSLTSGHGDEE
;
A
#
# COMPACT_ATOMS: atom_id res chain seq x y z
N MET A 1 -30.28 19.99 -6.62
CA MET A 1 -29.55 18.74 -6.86
C MET A 1 -30.59 17.64 -6.85
N ASP A 2 -30.78 16.94 -7.97
CA ASP A 2 -31.76 15.87 -8.03
C ASP A 2 -31.29 14.70 -7.16
N PHE A 3 -32.24 13.98 -6.53
CA PHE A 3 -31.94 12.85 -5.65
C PHE A 3 -31.07 11.79 -6.34
N GLY A 4 -31.28 11.56 -7.65
CA GLY A 4 -30.48 10.65 -8.45
C GLY A 4 -29.00 11.05 -8.51
N ILE A 5 -28.69 12.33 -8.76
CA ILE A 5 -27.31 12.84 -8.79
C ILE A 5 -26.66 12.73 -7.42
N PHE A 6 -27.40 13.06 -6.35
CA PHE A 6 -26.88 12.93 -4.98
C PHE A 6 -26.51 11.46 -4.68
N ALA A 7 -27.36 10.51 -5.05
CA ALA A 7 -27.14 9.10 -4.80
C ALA A 7 -25.95 8.52 -5.60
N VAL A 8 -25.77 8.93 -6.87
CA VAL A 8 -24.61 8.53 -7.69
C VAL A 8 -23.31 9.06 -7.08
N LEU A 9 -23.28 10.34 -6.69
CA LEU A 9 -22.08 10.92 -6.06
C LEU A 9 -21.78 10.28 -4.71
N ALA A 10 -22.79 9.91 -3.93
CA ALA A 10 -22.59 9.16 -2.70
C ALA A 10 -21.97 7.77 -2.96
N GLN A 11 -22.49 7.05 -3.98
CA GLN A 11 -21.94 5.76 -4.38
C GLN A 11 -20.48 5.88 -4.81
N ASP A 12 -20.14 6.84 -5.67
CA ASP A 12 -18.76 7.06 -6.12
C ASP A 12 -17.86 7.45 -4.95
N GLY A 13 -18.35 8.31 -4.07
CA GLY A 13 -17.63 8.72 -2.88
C GLY A 13 -17.35 7.56 -1.92
N VAL A 14 -18.31 6.68 -1.69
CA VAL A 14 -18.13 5.47 -0.85
C VAL A 14 -17.21 4.48 -1.55
N THR A 15 -17.30 4.30 -2.86
CA THR A 15 -16.44 3.40 -3.63
C THR A 15 -14.97 3.86 -3.56
N ASN A 16 -14.70 5.13 -3.82
CA ASN A 16 -13.37 5.71 -3.71
C ASN A 16 -12.88 5.70 -2.25
N GLY A 17 -13.75 6.05 -1.32
CA GLY A 17 -13.48 6.03 0.12
C GLY A 17 -13.09 4.64 0.64
N ALA A 18 -13.71 3.58 0.10
CA ALA A 18 -13.35 2.20 0.43
C ALA A 18 -11.91 1.85 0.02
N VAL A 19 -11.47 2.32 -1.14
CA VAL A 19 -10.07 2.16 -1.60
C VAL A 19 -9.12 3.01 -0.74
N TYR A 20 -9.47 4.26 -0.45
CA TYR A 20 -8.67 5.12 0.44
C TYR A 20 -8.56 4.54 1.84
N ALA A 21 -9.57 3.79 2.31
CA ALA A 21 -9.50 3.10 3.60
C ALA A 21 -8.41 2.02 3.63
N LEU A 22 -8.25 1.24 2.55
CA LEU A 22 -7.16 0.26 2.46
C LEU A 22 -5.78 0.93 2.56
N LEU A 23 -5.61 2.07 1.89
CA LEU A 23 -4.36 2.83 1.90
C LEU A 23 -4.11 3.51 3.25
N ALA A 24 -5.14 4.11 3.83
CA ALA A 24 -5.06 4.71 5.16
C ALA A 24 -4.66 3.67 6.22
N MET A 25 -5.25 2.48 6.16
CA MET A 25 -4.91 1.39 7.07
C MET A 25 -3.50 0.87 6.87
N ALA A 26 -3.02 0.78 5.61
CA ALA A 26 -1.65 0.41 5.30
C ALA A 26 -0.64 1.44 5.86
N LEU A 27 -0.93 2.73 5.71
CA LEU A 27 -0.11 3.81 6.25
C LEU A 27 -0.11 3.83 7.77
N VAL A 28 -1.29 3.68 8.42
CA VAL A 28 -1.39 3.55 9.88
C VAL A 28 -0.60 2.35 10.38
N LEU A 29 -0.66 1.21 9.69
CA LEU A 29 0.10 0.02 10.04
C LEU A 29 1.61 0.28 10.00
N VAL A 30 2.13 0.79 8.87
CA VAL A 30 3.56 1.06 8.73
C VAL A 30 4.01 2.08 9.76
N PHE A 31 3.29 3.20 9.90
CA PHE A 31 3.67 4.26 10.83
C PHE A 31 3.64 3.80 12.29
N SER A 32 2.61 3.11 12.73
CA SER A 32 2.50 2.65 14.11
C SER A 32 3.61 1.68 14.50
N VAL A 33 4.00 0.76 13.59
CA VAL A 33 5.03 -0.26 13.86
C VAL A 33 6.46 0.30 13.72
N THR A 34 6.69 1.18 12.72
CA THR A 34 8.05 1.57 12.33
C THR A 34 8.37 3.06 12.52
N ARG A 35 7.36 3.90 12.79
CA ARG A 35 7.46 5.37 12.80
C ARG A 35 7.84 5.97 11.45
N ILE A 36 7.71 5.21 10.36
CA ILE A 36 8.00 5.65 8.99
C ILE A 36 6.72 6.14 8.34
N ILE A 37 6.72 7.38 7.84
CA ILE A 37 5.69 7.88 6.94
C ILE A 37 6.04 7.35 5.54
N PHE A 38 5.36 6.28 5.13
CA PHE A 38 5.69 5.53 3.92
C PHE A 38 5.02 6.14 2.68
N LEU A 39 5.62 7.21 2.13
CA LEU A 39 5.14 7.87 0.91
C LEU A 39 5.11 6.93 -0.32
N PRO A 40 6.10 6.01 -0.52
CA PRO A 40 6.06 5.09 -1.65
C PRO A 40 4.90 4.09 -1.65
N GLN A 41 3.98 4.18 -0.70
CA GLN A 41 2.75 3.38 -0.67
C GLN A 41 1.94 3.50 -1.96
N GLY A 42 1.97 4.69 -2.58
CA GLY A 42 1.25 4.97 -3.81
C GLY A 42 1.75 4.18 -5.01
N GLU A 43 3.06 3.97 -5.14
CA GLU A 43 3.64 3.28 -6.29
C GLU A 43 3.17 1.83 -6.38
N PHE A 44 2.86 1.19 -5.26
CA PHE A 44 2.29 -0.16 -5.25
C PHE A 44 0.89 -0.23 -5.87
N ILE A 45 0.15 0.88 -5.87
CA ILE A 45 -1.14 1.01 -6.58
C ILE A 45 -0.89 0.89 -8.08
N GLY A 46 -0.01 1.75 -8.63
CA GLY A 46 0.36 1.74 -10.04
C GLY A 46 1.02 0.42 -10.44
N PHE A 47 1.99 -0.06 -9.68
CA PHE A 47 2.70 -1.30 -9.95
C PHE A 47 1.78 -2.52 -9.98
N GLY A 48 0.83 -2.60 -9.04
CA GLY A 48 -0.17 -3.67 -9.01
C GLY A 48 -1.10 -3.62 -10.22
N ALA A 49 -1.72 -2.46 -10.45
CA ALA A 49 -2.65 -2.24 -11.56
C ALA A 49 -2.00 -2.50 -12.93
N LEU A 50 -0.84 -1.89 -13.18
CA LEU A 50 -0.11 -2.03 -14.45
C LEU A 50 0.45 -3.44 -14.66
N THR A 51 0.78 -4.17 -13.59
CA THR A 51 1.17 -5.59 -13.69
C THR A 51 0.00 -6.44 -14.13
N VAL A 52 -1.20 -6.26 -13.55
CA VAL A 52 -2.40 -6.99 -13.97
C VAL A 52 -2.79 -6.60 -15.39
N ALA A 53 -2.74 -5.32 -15.76
CA ALA A 53 -3.01 -4.86 -17.12
C ALA A 53 -2.06 -5.51 -18.15
N ALA A 54 -0.77 -5.63 -17.83
CA ALA A 54 0.21 -6.33 -18.68
C ALA A 54 -0.15 -7.81 -18.86
N LEU A 55 -0.55 -8.51 -17.78
CA LEU A 55 -0.96 -9.91 -17.85
C LEU A 55 -2.21 -10.10 -18.70
N GLN A 56 -3.19 -9.20 -18.60
CA GLN A 56 -4.41 -9.22 -19.41
C GLN A 56 -4.16 -8.95 -20.90
N SER A 57 -3.10 -8.18 -21.20
CA SER A 57 -2.69 -7.85 -22.56
C SER A 57 -1.68 -8.84 -23.16
N SER A 58 -1.45 -10.00 -22.52
CA SER A 58 -0.40 -10.98 -22.91
C SER A 58 1.00 -10.38 -22.98
N GLN A 59 1.25 -9.29 -22.25
CA GLN A 59 2.56 -8.67 -22.15
C GLN A 59 3.33 -9.23 -20.96
N PHE A 60 4.65 -9.37 -21.14
CA PHE A 60 5.50 -9.76 -20.02
C PHE A 60 5.48 -8.68 -18.92
N PRO A 61 5.19 -9.05 -17.65
CA PRO A 61 5.13 -8.10 -16.53
C PRO A 61 6.54 -7.60 -16.18
N LYS A 62 6.96 -6.49 -16.78
CA LYS A 62 8.31 -5.91 -16.67
C LYS A 62 8.73 -5.58 -15.24
N LEU A 63 7.78 -5.47 -14.30
CA LEU A 63 8.06 -5.25 -12.88
C LEU A 63 8.95 -6.34 -12.26
N ILE A 64 8.98 -7.54 -12.84
CA ILE A 64 9.86 -8.64 -12.43
C ILE A 64 11.33 -8.23 -12.51
N TRP A 65 11.73 -7.41 -13.48
CA TRP A 65 13.10 -6.91 -13.57
C TRP A 65 13.48 -6.03 -12.38
N LEU A 66 12.53 -5.23 -11.90
CA LEU A 66 12.72 -4.44 -10.69
C LEU A 66 12.86 -5.35 -9.46
N LEU A 67 12.03 -6.39 -9.35
CA LEU A 67 12.12 -7.37 -8.27
C LEU A 67 13.49 -8.07 -8.26
N ILE A 68 14.01 -8.47 -9.42
CA ILE A 68 15.34 -9.07 -9.56
C ILE A 68 16.44 -8.07 -9.16
N GLY A 69 16.36 -6.84 -9.67
CA GLY A 69 17.36 -5.79 -9.37
C GLY A 69 17.43 -5.45 -7.89
N ILE A 70 16.27 -5.22 -7.25
CA ILE A 70 16.22 -4.95 -5.80
C ILE A 70 16.58 -6.19 -4.98
N GLY A 71 16.25 -7.39 -5.46
CA GLY A 71 16.68 -8.64 -4.85
C GLY A 71 18.21 -8.77 -4.79
N VAL A 72 18.89 -8.53 -5.90
CA VAL A 72 20.36 -8.51 -5.96
C VAL A 72 20.93 -7.45 -5.01
N LEU A 73 20.37 -6.23 -5.03
CA LEU A 73 20.80 -5.15 -4.15
C LEU A 73 20.62 -5.53 -2.67
N THR A 74 19.49 -6.12 -2.30
CA THR A 74 19.21 -6.57 -0.93
C THR A 74 20.21 -7.63 -0.50
N PHE A 75 20.49 -8.61 -1.36
CA PHE A 75 21.50 -9.64 -1.08
C PHE A 75 22.89 -9.04 -0.88
N LEU A 76 23.32 -8.07 -1.71
CA LEU A 76 24.61 -7.40 -1.59
C LEU A 76 24.73 -6.61 -0.29
N VAL A 77 23.68 -5.90 0.11
CA VAL A 77 23.64 -5.16 1.39
C VAL A 77 23.75 -6.11 2.58
N GLU A 78 23.04 -7.23 2.55
CA GLU A 78 23.09 -8.24 3.62
C GLU A 78 24.44 -8.95 3.67
N LEU A 79 25.00 -9.31 2.53
CA LEU A 79 26.33 -9.90 2.42
C LEU A 79 27.40 -8.94 2.96
N GLY A 80 27.33 -7.66 2.57
CA GLY A 80 28.23 -6.62 3.06
C GLY A 80 28.16 -6.44 4.58
N SER A 81 26.95 -6.46 5.15
CA SER A 81 26.73 -6.39 6.59
C SER A 81 27.28 -7.62 7.31
N ALA A 82 27.07 -8.83 6.75
CA ALA A 82 27.60 -10.08 7.29
C ALA A 82 29.14 -10.13 7.24
N LEU A 83 29.73 -9.65 6.15
CA LEU A 83 31.20 -9.57 6.03
C LEU A 83 31.82 -8.59 7.02
N ARG A 84 31.18 -7.45 7.28
CA ARG A 84 31.62 -6.51 8.33
C ARG A 84 31.57 -7.14 9.71
N GLN A 85 30.52 -7.91 10.01
CA GLN A 85 30.37 -8.59 11.30
C GLN A 85 31.30 -9.80 11.45
N ARG A 86 31.80 -10.37 10.35
CA ARG A 86 32.74 -11.52 10.37
C ARG A 86 33.98 -11.25 11.18
N ARG A 87 34.38 -9.98 11.32
CA ARG A 87 35.54 -9.57 12.14
C ARG A 87 35.37 -9.87 13.63
N TYR A 88 34.12 -10.05 14.09
CA TYR A 88 33.76 -10.24 15.50
C TYR A 88 32.92 -11.51 15.75
N LYS A 89 32.27 -12.09 14.73
CA LYS A 89 31.38 -13.25 14.85
C LYS A 89 31.52 -14.15 13.63
N PRO A 90 31.31 -15.50 13.78
CA PRO A 90 31.28 -16.42 12.64
C PRO A 90 30.14 -16.05 11.67
N LEU A 91 30.37 -16.30 10.36
CA LEU A 91 29.38 -16.01 9.33
C LEU A 91 28.07 -16.76 9.61
N PRO A 92 26.91 -16.10 9.63
CA PRO A 92 25.63 -16.75 9.87
C PRO A 92 25.16 -17.45 8.59
N ARG A 93 25.74 -18.64 8.30
CA ARG A 93 25.48 -19.40 7.07
C ARG A 93 23.98 -19.61 6.80
N ARG A 94 23.21 -19.88 7.85
CA ARG A 94 21.76 -20.08 7.75
C ARG A 94 21.02 -18.82 7.27
N LEU A 95 21.40 -17.65 7.77
CA LEU A 95 20.83 -16.37 7.35
C LEU A 95 21.20 -16.05 5.90
N LEU A 96 22.43 -16.32 5.48
CA LEU A 96 22.86 -16.12 4.10
C LEU A 96 22.14 -17.08 3.13
N MET A 97 21.91 -18.35 3.51
CA MET A 97 21.13 -19.26 2.70
C MET A 97 19.70 -18.75 2.50
N TRP A 98 19.02 -18.32 3.55
CA TRP A 98 17.68 -17.74 3.43
C TRP A 98 17.69 -16.45 2.58
N SER A 99 18.70 -15.61 2.73
CA SER A 99 18.88 -14.41 1.91
C SER A 99 19.04 -14.75 0.42
N VAL A 100 19.81 -15.80 0.07
CA VAL A 100 19.92 -16.28 -1.32
C VAL A 100 18.57 -16.77 -1.84
N ILE A 101 17.84 -17.55 -1.05
CA ILE A 101 16.54 -18.10 -1.45
C ILE A 101 15.54 -16.95 -1.69
N GLU A 102 15.39 -16.03 -0.72
CA GLU A 102 14.40 -14.97 -0.78
C GLU A 102 14.74 -13.90 -1.84
N ASN A 103 16.00 -13.56 -2.00
CA ASN A 103 16.39 -12.38 -2.79
C ASN A 103 16.92 -12.74 -4.19
N LEU A 104 17.43 -13.97 -4.42
CA LEU A 104 17.95 -14.38 -5.72
C LEU A 104 17.11 -15.49 -6.35
N ILE A 105 16.81 -16.58 -5.63
CA ILE A 105 16.09 -17.72 -6.21
C ILE A 105 14.61 -17.37 -6.44
N TYR A 106 13.95 -16.73 -5.48
CA TYR A 106 12.53 -16.38 -5.58
C TYR A 106 12.21 -15.47 -6.78
N PRO A 107 12.93 -14.38 -7.04
CA PRO A 107 12.66 -13.55 -8.22
C PRO A 107 12.86 -14.30 -9.54
N GLN A 108 13.84 -15.20 -9.62
CA GLN A 108 14.06 -16.05 -10.80
C GLN A 108 12.92 -17.06 -10.98
N PHE A 109 12.40 -17.61 -9.88
CA PHE A 109 11.23 -18.48 -9.94
C PHE A 109 9.99 -17.74 -10.46
N ILE A 110 9.74 -16.51 -10.00
CA ILE A 110 8.65 -15.66 -10.51
C ILE A 110 8.85 -15.35 -12.00
N TRP A 111 10.09 -15.07 -12.41
CA TRP A 111 10.43 -14.85 -13.82
C TRP A 111 10.11 -16.09 -14.67
N LEU A 112 10.48 -17.29 -14.19
CA LEU A 112 10.18 -18.54 -14.87
C LEU A 112 8.66 -18.78 -14.98
N LEU A 113 7.90 -18.55 -13.90
CA LEU A 113 6.44 -18.67 -13.91
C LEU A 113 5.81 -17.71 -14.92
N ALA A 114 6.32 -16.47 -15.02
CA ALA A 114 5.81 -15.48 -15.96
C ALA A 114 5.93 -15.94 -17.42
N HIS A 115 6.94 -16.73 -17.76
CA HIS A 115 7.15 -17.27 -19.12
C HIS A 115 6.45 -18.60 -19.37
N SER A 116 6.07 -19.32 -18.29
CA SER A 116 5.56 -20.70 -18.43
C SER A 116 4.05 -20.78 -18.67
N PHE A 117 3.31 -19.69 -18.42
CA PHE A 117 1.86 -19.67 -18.47
C PHE A 117 1.33 -18.62 -19.44
N ASP A 118 0.21 -18.95 -20.11
CA ASP A 118 -0.60 -17.95 -20.80
C ASP A 118 -1.51 -17.26 -19.78
N TRP A 119 -1.13 -16.04 -19.41
CA TRP A 119 -1.80 -15.27 -18.36
C TRP A 119 -3.12 -14.67 -18.80
N GLN A 120 -3.32 -14.41 -20.10
CA GLN A 120 -4.54 -13.81 -20.61
C GLN A 120 -5.77 -14.70 -20.39
N GLY A 121 -5.59 -16.02 -20.52
CA GLY A 121 -6.65 -16.99 -20.27
C GLY A 121 -6.90 -17.32 -18.79
N MET A 122 -6.07 -16.80 -17.87
CA MET A 122 -6.20 -17.08 -16.45
C MET A 122 -7.28 -16.22 -15.78
N PRO A 123 -7.98 -16.76 -14.76
CA PRO A 123 -8.92 -15.96 -13.96
C PRO A 123 -8.24 -14.74 -13.35
N MET A 124 -8.94 -13.60 -13.30
CA MET A 124 -8.40 -12.33 -12.76
C MET A 124 -7.85 -12.47 -11.35
N ALA A 125 -8.46 -13.31 -10.51
CA ALA A 125 -7.95 -13.59 -9.16
C ALA A 125 -6.53 -14.18 -9.17
N VAL A 126 -6.20 -15.05 -10.14
CA VAL A 126 -4.87 -15.64 -10.31
C VAL A 126 -3.87 -14.58 -10.76
N GLN A 127 -4.27 -13.69 -11.68
CA GLN A 127 -3.44 -12.57 -12.12
C GLN A 127 -3.13 -11.60 -10.97
N ILE A 128 -4.12 -11.31 -10.11
CA ILE A 128 -3.93 -10.49 -8.90
C ILE A 128 -2.99 -11.18 -7.91
N LEU A 129 -3.14 -12.49 -7.67
CA LEU A 129 -2.23 -13.25 -6.81
C LEU A 129 -0.80 -13.23 -7.35
N PHE A 130 -0.63 -13.28 -8.67
CA PHE A 130 0.70 -13.17 -9.28
C PHE A 130 1.27 -11.75 -9.12
N ALA A 131 0.47 -10.69 -9.28
CA ALA A 131 0.89 -9.33 -9.01
C ALA A 131 1.31 -9.14 -7.54
N LEU A 132 0.57 -9.73 -6.59
CA LEU A 132 0.93 -9.75 -5.17
C LEU A 132 2.24 -10.51 -4.92
N ALA A 133 2.47 -11.62 -5.62
CA ALA A 133 3.71 -12.38 -5.52
C ALA A 133 4.94 -11.57 -5.97
N ILE A 134 4.77 -10.56 -6.83
CA ILE A 134 5.84 -9.64 -7.22
C ILE A 134 5.96 -8.48 -6.21
N THR A 135 4.84 -7.84 -5.87
CA THR A 135 4.85 -6.55 -5.15
C THR A 135 5.08 -6.71 -3.64
N VAL A 136 4.57 -7.78 -3.01
CA VAL A 136 4.75 -8.00 -1.57
C VAL A 136 6.22 -8.22 -1.20
N PRO A 137 6.98 -9.10 -1.88
CA PRO A 137 8.42 -9.22 -1.63
C PRO A 137 9.19 -7.93 -1.98
N LEU A 138 8.77 -7.21 -3.03
CA LEU A 138 9.36 -5.93 -3.38
C LEU A 138 9.27 -4.93 -2.23
N GLY A 139 8.10 -4.82 -1.58
CA GLY A 139 7.91 -3.97 -0.39
C GLY A 139 8.83 -4.38 0.78
N ILE A 140 8.96 -5.69 1.03
CA ILE A 140 9.86 -6.22 2.07
C ILE A 140 11.32 -5.89 1.75
N MET A 141 11.75 -6.05 0.50
CA MET A 141 13.11 -5.76 0.07
C MET A 141 13.43 -4.26 0.16
N ILE A 142 12.49 -3.39 -0.22
CA ILE A 142 12.63 -1.93 -0.06
C ILE A 142 12.82 -1.56 1.41
N TYR A 143 12.05 -2.15 2.32
CA TYR A 143 12.27 -1.94 3.75
C TYR A 143 13.68 -2.35 4.19
N ARG A 144 14.15 -3.54 3.76
CA ARG A 144 15.47 -4.09 4.13
C ARG A 144 16.63 -3.21 3.65
N VAL A 145 16.51 -2.64 2.46
CA VAL A 145 17.56 -1.83 1.84
C VAL A 145 17.55 -0.39 2.35
N ALA A 146 16.39 0.27 2.32
CA ALA A 146 16.29 1.70 2.56
C ALA A 146 16.03 2.06 4.02
N PHE A 147 15.17 1.35 4.73
CA PHE A 147 14.68 1.77 6.05
C PHE A 147 15.28 0.98 7.22
N GLN A 148 15.49 -0.32 7.06
CA GLN A 148 15.99 -1.17 8.14
C GLN A 148 17.35 -0.71 8.69
N PRO A 149 18.33 -0.27 7.87
CA PRO A 149 19.59 0.24 8.37
C PRO A 149 19.48 1.54 9.20
N MET A 150 18.41 2.30 8.97
CA MET A 150 18.12 3.59 9.59
C MET A 150 16.96 3.53 10.59
N ALA A 151 16.58 2.34 11.06
CA ALA A 151 15.36 2.11 11.86
C ALA A 151 15.37 2.84 13.22
N GLU A 152 16.52 3.33 13.69
CA GLU A 152 16.69 4.11 14.93
C GLU A 152 16.85 5.62 14.66
N ALA A 153 16.80 6.05 13.39
CA ALA A 153 16.89 7.45 13.03
C ALA A 153 15.62 8.22 13.43
N SER A 154 15.72 9.54 13.47
CA SER A 154 14.55 10.39 13.75
C SER A 154 13.48 10.27 12.65
N VAL A 155 12.23 10.54 13.00
CA VAL A 155 11.09 10.51 12.05
C VAL A 155 11.35 11.41 10.84
N LEU A 156 12.01 12.55 11.04
CA LEU A 156 12.36 13.48 9.95
C LEU A 156 13.34 12.84 8.96
N VAL A 157 14.39 12.16 9.44
CA VAL A 157 15.35 11.45 8.58
C VAL A 157 14.65 10.32 7.80
N LEU A 158 13.81 9.56 8.48
CA LEU A 158 13.01 8.49 7.83
C LEU A 158 12.06 9.05 6.76
N LEU A 159 11.49 10.24 6.99
CA LEU A 159 10.65 10.93 5.99
C LEU A 159 11.47 11.34 4.77
N ILE A 160 12.68 11.90 4.95
CA ILE A 160 13.58 12.25 3.84
C ILE A 160 13.94 11.02 3.02
N VAL A 161 14.25 9.90 3.67
CA VAL A 161 14.50 8.62 2.99
C VAL A 161 13.27 8.15 2.24
N SER A 162 12.08 8.30 2.83
CA SER A 162 10.81 7.94 2.20
C SER A 162 10.55 8.73 0.92
N VAL A 163 10.82 10.04 0.93
CA VAL A 163 10.75 10.90 -0.27
C VAL A 163 11.76 10.43 -1.33
N GLY A 164 12.99 10.12 -0.93
CA GLY A 164 14.01 9.60 -1.86
C GLY A 164 13.61 8.28 -2.51
N VAL A 165 13.06 7.35 -1.73
CA VAL A 165 12.55 6.06 -2.24
C VAL A 165 11.35 6.27 -3.15
N HIS A 166 10.43 7.21 -2.82
CA HIS A 166 9.32 7.58 -3.67
C HIS A 166 9.78 8.02 -5.07
N PHE A 167 10.68 8.99 -5.16
CA PHE A 167 11.19 9.44 -6.47
C PHE A 167 11.97 8.36 -7.21
N ALA A 168 12.71 7.50 -6.51
CA ALA A 168 13.39 6.38 -7.14
C ALA A 168 12.38 5.37 -7.73
N MET A 169 11.31 5.03 -7.01
CA MET A 169 10.26 4.14 -7.48
C MET A 169 9.45 4.77 -8.62
N LEU A 170 9.14 6.06 -8.52
CA LEU A 170 8.44 6.80 -9.58
C LEU A 170 9.25 6.80 -10.89
N GLY A 171 10.56 7.10 -10.81
CA GLY A 171 11.45 7.05 -11.98
C GLY A 171 11.59 5.65 -12.57
N MET A 172 11.70 4.62 -11.73
CA MET A 172 11.69 3.23 -12.18
C MET A 172 10.34 2.81 -12.77
N GLY A 173 9.23 3.30 -12.21
CA GLY A 173 7.88 3.09 -12.74
C GLY A 173 7.75 3.64 -14.17
N LEU A 174 8.21 4.88 -14.40
CA LEU A 174 8.24 5.47 -15.73
C LEU A 174 9.11 4.66 -16.71
N PHE A 175 10.28 4.21 -16.29
CA PHE A 175 11.18 3.41 -17.11
C PHE A 175 10.60 2.04 -17.49
N ILE A 176 9.90 1.40 -16.56
CA ILE A 176 9.35 0.03 -16.70
C ILE A 176 8.05 0.03 -17.49
N PHE A 177 7.12 0.89 -17.15
CA PHE A 177 5.76 0.90 -17.70
C PHE A 177 5.57 1.93 -18.82
N GLY A 178 6.44 2.94 -18.86
CA GLY A 178 6.29 4.07 -19.79
C GLY A 178 5.33 5.14 -19.27
N PRO A 179 5.12 6.21 -20.06
CA PRO A 179 4.26 7.33 -19.67
C PRO A 179 2.77 7.05 -19.86
N GLU A 180 2.41 6.01 -20.60
CA GLU A 180 1.03 5.70 -20.92
C GLU A 180 0.36 4.95 -19.77
N GLY A 181 -0.87 5.36 -19.43
CA GLY A 181 -1.71 4.64 -18.48
C GLY A 181 -2.40 3.45 -19.13
N SER A 182 -2.82 2.51 -18.30
CA SER A 182 -3.59 1.32 -18.72
C SER A 182 -4.83 1.15 -17.84
N THR A 183 -5.82 0.46 -18.39
CA THR A 183 -7.01 -0.01 -17.66
C THR A 183 -7.00 -1.52 -17.62
N THR A 184 -7.73 -2.10 -16.68
CA THR A 184 -7.96 -3.55 -16.60
C THR A 184 -9.41 -3.88 -16.91
N HIS A 185 -9.69 -5.15 -17.20
CA HIS A 185 -11.06 -5.61 -17.36
C HIS A 185 -11.83 -5.44 -16.04
N ALA A 186 -13.12 -5.16 -16.13
CA ALA A 186 -13.99 -5.11 -14.96
C ALA A 186 -14.13 -6.51 -14.31
N PHE A 187 -14.28 -6.55 -12.99
CA PHE A 187 -14.58 -7.81 -12.28
C PHE A 187 -15.95 -8.37 -12.65
N THR A 188 -16.86 -7.48 -13.01
CA THR A 188 -18.22 -7.82 -13.45
C THR A 188 -18.78 -6.73 -14.36
N GLU A 189 -19.51 -7.16 -15.37
CA GLU A 189 -20.24 -6.27 -16.29
C GLU A 189 -21.68 -6.03 -15.83
N TRP A 190 -22.09 -6.65 -14.73
CA TRP A 190 -23.44 -6.51 -14.21
C TRP A 190 -23.70 -5.07 -13.76
N SER A 191 -24.83 -4.54 -14.18
CA SER A 191 -25.35 -3.26 -13.73
C SER A 191 -26.86 -3.37 -13.49
N THR A 192 -27.34 -2.69 -12.45
CA THR A 192 -28.78 -2.63 -12.16
C THR A 192 -29.16 -1.21 -11.80
N ALA A 193 -30.45 -0.92 -11.83
CA ALA A 193 -30.96 0.36 -11.37
C ALA A 193 -31.84 0.13 -10.12
N LEU A 194 -31.53 0.82 -9.05
CA LEU A 194 -32.36 0.92 -7.85
C LEU A 194 -33.18 2.21 -7.94
N GLY A 195 -34.37 2.13 -8.59
CA GLY A 195 -35.16 3.30 -8.96
C GLY A 195 -34.44 4.11 -10.05
N GLU A 196 -34.15 5.37 -9.80
CA GLU A 196 -33.42 6.26 -10.73
C GLU A 196 -31.88 6.17 -10.60
N MET A 197 -31.37 5.38 -9.66
CA MET A 197 -29.96 5.27 -9.35
C MET A 197 -29.33 4.08 -10.10
N PRO A 198 -28.39 4.31 -11.05
CA PRO A 198 -27.64 3.24 -11.67
C PRO A 198 -26.59 2.72 -10.69
N VAL A 199 -26.61 1.43 -10.39
CA VAL A 199 -25.64 0.76 -9.53
C VAL A 199 -24.73 -0.09 -10.40
N SER A 200 -23.44 0.26 -10.45
CA SER A 200 -22.42 -0.53 -11.12
C SER A 200 -22.03 -1.73 -10.25
N GLY A 201 -22.06 -2.93 -10.82
CA GLY A 201 -21.57 -4.13 -10.15
C GLY A 201 -20.09 -4.00 -9.76
N GLN A 202 -19.30 -3.28 -10.55
CA GLN A 202 -17.89 -3.00 -10.24
C GLN A 202 -17.75 -2.22 -8.91
N SER A 203 -18.55 -1.19 -8.67
CA SER A 203 -18.54 -0.44 -7.41
C SER A 203 -18.92 -1.33 -6.22
N VAL A 204 -19.89 -2.23 -6.41
CA VAL A 204 -20.29 -3.19 -5.37
C VAL A 204 -19.13 -4.15 -5.05
N VAL A 205 -18.43 -4.66 -6.06
CA VAL A 205 -17.27 -5.53 -5.88
C VAL A 205 -16.16 -4.78 -5.14
N VAL A 206 -15.85 -3.53 -5.51
CA VAL A 206 -14.84 -2.72 -4.84
C VAL A 206 -15.17 -2.55 -3.35
N MET A 207 -16.40 -2.16 -3.04
CA MET A 207 -16.86 -1.99 -1.64
C MET A 207 -16.82 -3.31 -0.86
N ALA A 208 -17.28 -4.42 -1.46
CA ALA A 208 -17.30 -5.73 -0.82
C ALA A 208 -15.89 -6.27 -0.57
N VAL A 209 -14.99 -6.16 -1.55
CA VAL A 209 -13.60 -6.60 -1.41
C VAL A 209 -12.86 -5.74 -0.39
N ALA A 210 -12.98 -4.41 -0.46
CA ALA A 210 -12.36 -3.51 0.50
C ALA A 210 -12.89 -3.78 1.92
N GLY A 211 -14.20 -3.91 2.11
CA GLY A 211 -14.79 -4.26 3.40
C GLY A 211 -14.31 -5.62 3.93
N SER A 212 -14.21 -6.62 3.05
CA SER A 212 -13.67 -7.94 3.41
C SER A 212 -12.20 -7.87 3.82
N LEU A 213 -11.38 -7.10 3.11
CA LEU A 213 -9.97 -6.90 3.46
C LEU A 213 -9.81 -6.18 4.79
N ILE A 214 -10.65 -5.18 5.08
CA ILE A 214 -10.69 -4.49 6.38
C ILE A 214 -11.04 -5.48 7.49
N GLY A 215 -12.06 -6.31 7.28
CA GLY A 215 -12.46 -7.38 8.20
C GLY A 215 -11.35 -8.41 8.43
N LEU A 216 -10.68 -8.85 7.35
CA LEU A 216 -9.56 -9.78 7.43
C LEU A 216 -8.36 -9.18 8.18
N LEU A 217 -8.04 -7.91 7.96
CA LEU A 217 -7.01 -7.21 8.72
C LEU A 217 -7.36 -7.12 10.21
N TYR A 218 -8.61 -6.80 10.53
CA TYR A 218 -9.07 -6.80 11.93
C TYR A 218 -8.88 -8.18 12.57
N LEU A 219 -9.32 -9.26 11.91
CA LEU A 219 -9.13 -10.63 12.37
C LEU A 219 -7.65 -11.01 12.49
N PHE A 220 -6.83 -10.60 11.53
CA PHE A 220 -5.38 -10.83 11.57
C PHE A 220 -4.75 -10.20 12.81
N PHE A 221 -5.05 -8.94 13.11
CA PHE A 221 -4.51 -8.25 14.28
C PHE A 221 -5.03 -8.79 15.59
N ASP A 222 -6.28 -9.26 15.64
CA ASP A 222 -6.91 -9.73 16.86
C ASP A 222 -6.59 -11.20 17.16
N ARG A 223 -6.58 -12.04 16.14
CA ARG A 223 -6.53 -13.51 16.31
C ARG A 223 -5.17 -14.12 16.05
N THR A 224 -4.25 -13.49 15.31
CA THR A 224 -2.96 -14.11 14.98
C THR A 224 -1.83 -13.66 15.91
N LEU A 225 -0.84 -14.55 16.14
CA LEU A 225 0.36 -14.21 16.91
C LEU A 225 1.18 -13.10 16.24
N TYR A 226 1.25 -13.11 14.91
CA TYR A 226 1.95 -12.08 14.16
C TYR A 226 1.26 -10.72 14.27
N GLY A 227 -0.07 -10.68 14.17
CA GLY A 227 -0.84 -9.45 14.35
C GLY A 227 -0.68 -8.88 15.76
N LYS A 228 -0.70 -9.74 16.79
CA LYS A 228 -0.45 -9.34 18.18
C LYS A 228 0.98 -8.82 18.38
N ALA A 229 1.97 -9.43 17.74
CA ALA A 229 3.36 -8.97 17.79
C ALA A 229 3.54 -7.59 17.11
N LEU A 230 2.88 -7.35 15.97
CA LEU A 230 2.85 -6.04 15.32
C LEU A 230 2.21 -4.98 16.24
N ARG A 231 1.07 -5.29 16.84
CA ARG A 231 0.39 -4.39 17.79
C ARG A 231 1.24 -4.10 19.02
N ALA A 232 1.90 -5.11 19.61
CA ALA A 232 2.82 -4.92 20.73
C ALA A 232 3.99 -3.99 20.36
N THR A 233 4.56 -4.16 19.15
CA THR A 233 5.63 -3.30 18.64
C THR A 233 5.15 -1.86 18.40
N ALA A 234 3.91 -1.68 17.97
CA ALA A 234 3.29 -0.37 17.77
C ALA A 234 3.08 0.40 19.09
N VAL A 235 2.68 -0.31 20.16
CA VAL A 235 2.47 0.30 21.48
C VAL A 235 3.80 0.65 22.15
N ASN A 236 4.72 -0.30 22.22
CA ASN A 236 6.02 -0.09 22.85
C ASN A 236 7.11 -0.94 22.16
N ARG A 237 7.88 -0.30 21.27
CA ARG A 237 8.94 -0.95 20.48
C ARG A 237 10.06 -1.53 21.37
N LYS A 238 10.50 -0.80 22.41
CA LYS A 238 11.54 -1.27 23.33
C LYS A 238 11.02 -2.43 24.19
N GLY A 239 9.82 -2.30 24.73
CA GLY A 239 9.17 -3.37 25.48
C GLY A 239 8.99 -4.65 24.66
N ALA A 240 8.58 -4.53 23.40
CA ALA A 240 8.45 -5.66 22.49
C ALA A 240 9.79 -6.39 22.26
N GLN A 241 10.90 -5.65 22.13
CA GLN A 241 12.25 -6.24 22.01
C GLN A 241 12.64 -7.01 23.28
N LEU A 242 12.33 -6.48 24.46
CA LEU A 242 12.67 -7.13 25.73
C LEU A 242 11.96 -8.47 25.91
N VAL A 243 10.76 -8.65 25.37
CA VAL A 243 10.03 -9.92 25.39
C VAL A 243 10.31 -10.81 24.17
N GLY A 244 11.34 -10.48 23.38
CA GLY A 244 11.83 -11.30 22.26
C GLY A 244 11.12 -11.08 20.92
N ILE A 245 10.29 -10.05 20.78
CA ILE A 245 9.66 -9.71 19.48
C ILE A 245 10.69 -8.97 18.61
N GLY A 246 11.02 -9.57 17.47
CA GLY A 246 11.95 -8.98 16.49
C GLY A 246 11.34 -7.78 15.77
N THR A 247 11.70 -6.56 16.16
CA THR A 247 11.17 -5.32 15.56
C THR A 247 11.51 -5.17 14.07
N SER A 248 12.65 -5.73 13.64
CA SER A 248 13.00 -5.80 12.21
C SER A 248 12.05 -6.71 11.42
N GLN A 249 11.63 -7.85 11.99
CA GLN A 249 10.63 -8.74 11.38
C GLN A 249 9.26 -8.06 11.33
N ALA A 250 8.88 -7.36 12.40
CA ALA A 250 7.65 -6.57 12.43
C ALA A 250 7.64 -5.50 11.33
N GLY A 251 8.75 -4.80 11.11
CA GLY A 251 8.89 -3.83 10.01
C GLY A 251 8.76 -4.49 8.63
N ARG A 252 9.44 -5.62 8.38
CA ARG A 252 9.31 -6.39 7.12
C ARG A 252 7.86 -6.79 6.84
N MET A 253 7.15 -7.30 7.85
CA MET A 253 5.75 -7.69 7.71
C MET A 253 4.85 -6.48 7.46
N ALA A 254 5.06 -5.36 8.15
CA ALA A 254 4.29 -4.14 7.95
C ALA A 254 4.43 -3.62 6.51
N PHE A 255 5.65 -3.58 5.97
CA PHE A 255 5.90 -3.16 4.59
C PHE A 255 5.36 -4.15 3.55
N GLY A 256 5.46 -5.45 3.81
CA GLY A 256 4.85 -6.46 2.94
C GLY A 256 3.33 -6.36 2.89
N LEU A 257 2.67 -6.20 4.04
CA LEU A 257 1.23 -5.97 4.11
C LEU A 257 0.82 -4.67 3.43
N ALA A 258 1.59 -3.59 3.63
CA ALA A 258 1.34 -2.31 2.99
C ALA A 258 1.46 -2.40 1.46
N ALA A 259 2.50 -3.05 0.95
CA ALA A 259 2.67 -3.29 -0.49
C ALA A 259 1.51 -4.12 -1.05
N GLY A 260 1.08 -5.16 -0.33
CA GLY A 260 -0.08 -5.99 -0.71
C GLY A 260 -1.38 -5.19 -0.75
N LEU A 261 -1.65 -4.36 0.28
CA LEU A 261 -2.83 -3.50 0.31
C LEU A 261 -2.81 -2.44 -0.80
N GLY A 262 -1.65 -1.84 -1.09
CA GLY A 262 -1.49 -0.91 -2.21
C GLY A 262 -1.77 -1.59 -3.56
N THR A 263 -1.23 -2.78 -3.77
CA THR A 263 -1.48 -3.58 -4.98
C THR A 263 -2.97 -3.92 -5.14
N LEU A 264 -3.63 -4.39 -4.07
CA LEU A 264 -5.06 -4.69 -4.11
C LEU A 264 -5.89 -3.43 -4.36
N ALA A 265 -5.57 -2.31 -3.72
CA ALA A 265 -6.21 -1.02 -3.98
C ALA A 265 -6.06 -0.61 -5.45
N GLY A 266 -4.88 -0.78 -6.03
CA GLY A 266 -4.61 -0.50 -7.45
C GLY A 266 -5.42 -1.38 -8.38
N THR A 267 -5.50 -2.69 -8.12
CA THR A 267 -6.29 -3.62 -8.94
C THR A 267 -7.79 -3.37 -8.85
N LEU A 268 -8.28 -2.83 -7.74
CA LEU A 268 -9.69 -2.45 -7.59
C LEU A 268 -10.05 -1.16 -8.34
N ILE A 269 -9.11 -0.21 -8.42
CA ILE A 269 -9.29 1.09 -9.12
C ILE A 269 -9.11 0.96 -10.63
N ALA A 270 -8.23 0.08 -11.09
CA ALA A 270 -7.81 0.00 -12.49
C ALA A 270 -8.95 -0.27 -13.50
N PRO A 271 -10.06 -0.97 -13.16
CA PRO A 271 -11.22 -1.07 -14.04
C PRO A 271 -12.07 0.20 -14.13
N LEU A 272 -11.96 1.08 -13.13
CA LEU A 272 -12.76 2.32 -13.04
C LEU A 272 -12.05 3.52 -13.66
N ASN A 273 -10.71 3.52 -13.62
CA ASN A 273 -9.89 4.65 -14.04
C ASN A 273 -8.64 4.17 -14.77
N THR A 274 -8.16 4.96 -15.71
CA THR A 274 -6.84 4.75 -16.29
C THR A 274 -5.76 4.98 -15.23
N VAL A 275 -4.94 3.98 -14.98
CA VAL A 275 -3.86 4.02 -13.99
C VAL A 275 -2.52 4.15 -14.73
N GLY A 276 -1.78 5.21 -14.43
CA GLY A 276 -0.40 5.42 -14.84
C GLY A 276 0.59 5.08 -13.73
N TYR A 277 1.87 5.18 -14.06
CA TYR A 277 2.96 4.96 -13.10
C TYR A 277 2.95 5.96 -11.93
N ASP A 278 2.39 7.16 -12.12
CA ASP A 278 2.33 8.28 -11.18
C ASP A 278 0.96 8.45 -10.49
N THR A 279 -0.10 7.82 -11.03
CA THR A 279 -1.47 7.94 -10.52
C THR A 279 -1.58 7.52 -9.05
N GLY A 280 -0.80 6.53 -8.64
CA GLY A 280 -0.84 5.96 -7.32
C GLY A 280 -0.48 6.96 -6.22
N PHE A 281 0.41 7.91 -6.48
CA PHE A 281 0.84 8.90 -5.48
C PHE A 281 -0.31 9.81 -5.02
N VAL A 282 -1.10 10.34 -5.96
CA VAL A 282 -2.26 11.21 -5.62
C VAL A 282 -3.30 10.44 -4.81
N VAL A 283 -3.55 9.18 -5.18
CA VAL A 283 -4.49 8.30 -4.47
C VAL A 283 -3.98 7.99 -3.05
N ALA A 284 -2.67 7.73 -2.91
CA ALA A 284 -2.05 7.49 -1.60
C ALA A 284 -2.06 8.73 -0.71
N LEU A 285 -1.90 9.93 -1.27
CA LEU A 285 -2.02 11.17 -0.50
C LEU A 285 -3.44 11.34 0.09
N LYS A 286 -4.50 10.96 -0.63
CA LYS A 286 -5.87 10.94 -0.10
C LYS A 286 -6.02 9.92 1.04
N GLY A 287 -5.42 8.75 0.90
CA GLY A 287 -5.29 7.76 1.99
C GLY A 287 -4.50 8.32 3.19
N PHE A 288 -3.47 9.11 2.96
CA PHE A 288 -2.71 9.77 4.02
C PHE A 288 -3.54 10.83 4.77
N VAL A 289 -4.33 11.64 4.05
CA VAL A 289 -5.30 12.57 4.68
C VAL A 289 -6.24 11.79 5.61
N ALA A 290 -6.79 10.68 5.12
CA ALA A 290 -7.66 9.80 5.90
C ALA A 290 -6.95 9.22 7.14
N ALA A 291 -5.70 8.80 7.00
CA ALA A 291 -4.88 8.31 8.10
C ALA A 291 -4.60 9.39 9.16
N ILE A 292 -4.40 10.65 8.75
CA ILE A 292 -4.26 11.80 9.66
C ILE A 292 -5.57 12.04 10.44
N VAL A 293 -6.74 11.92 9.80
CA VAL A 293 -8.03 11.98 10.48
C VAL A 293 -8.10 10.93 11.60
N GLY A 294 -7.60 9.72 11.35
CA GLY A 294 -7.44 8.66 12.35
C GLY A 294 -6.28 8.87 13.33
N GLY A 295 -5.48 9.94 13.18
CA GLY A 295 -4.32 10.27 14.00
C GLY A 295 -3.16 9.34 13.83
N LEU A 296 -3.06 8.64 12.71
CA LEU A 296 -2.01 7.66 12.39
C LEU A 296 -1.90 6.50 13.43
N ALA A 297 -2.92 6.32 14.27
CA ALA A 297 -2.92 5.35 15.36
C ALA A 297 -4.16 4.46 15.40
N SER A 298 -5.31 4.93 14.86
CA SER A 298 -6.60 4.24 14.96
C SER A 298 -7.07 3.78 13.58
N TYR A 299 -7.11 2.46 13.36
CA TYR A 299 -7.63 1.86 12.12
C TYR A 299 -9.11 2.21 11.85
N PRO A 300 -10.04 2.12 12.83
CA PRO A 300 -11.44 2.47 12.58
C PRO A 300 -11.64 3.94 12.21
N LEU A 301 -10.92 4.86 12.89
CA LEU A 301 -11.00 6.28 12.59
C LEU A 301 -10.38 6.61 11.22
N ALA A 302 -9.29 5.93 10.85
CA ALA A 302 -8.70 6.09 9.52
C ALA A 302 -9.64 5.61 8.40
N ALA A 303 -10.36 4.49 8.63
CA ALA A 303 -11.37 4.01 7.68
C ALA A 303 -12.56 4.97 7.58
N ALA A 304 -13.05 5.50 8.70
CA ALA A 304 -14.11 6.53 8.69
C ALA A 304 -13.64 7.82 7.99
N GLY A 305 -12.40 8.27 8.27
CA GLY A 305 -11.77 9.39 7.58
C GLY A 305 -11.67 9.19 6.08
N ALA A 306 -11.38 7.97 5.63
CA ALA A 306 -11.30 7.62 4.22
C ALA A 306 -12.66 7.73 3.51
N LEU A 307 -13.74 7.28 4.14
CA LEU A 307 -15.09 7.45 3.62
C LEU A 307 -15.45 8.95 3.53
N LEU A 308 -15.10 9.73 4.54
CA LEU A 308 -15.30 11.18 4.53
C LEU A 308 -14.51 11.84 3.39
N VAL A 309 -13.25 11.49 3.19
CA VAL A 309 -12.41 11.99 2.09
C VAL A 309 -13.01 11.61 0.73
N GLY A 310 -13.45 10.35 0.55
CA GLY A 310 -14.07 9.91 -0.69
C GLY A 310 -15.39 10.65 -1.00
N LEU A 311 -16.24 10.85 0.00
CA LEU A 311 -17.47 11.63 -0.16
C LEU A 311 -17.17 13.10 -0.48
N LEU A 312 -16.25 13.74 0.24
CA LEU A 312 -15.84 15.11 -0.04
C LEU A 312 -15.30 15.26 -1.45
N GLU A 313 -14.49 14.33 -1.92
CA GLU A 313 -13.96 14.35 -3.28
C GLU A 313 -15.07 14.24 -4.32
N SER A 314 -15.99 13.30 -4.15
CA SER A 314 -17.08 13.07 -5.08
C SER A 314 -18.00 14.31 -5.17
N TYR A 315 -18.43 14.85 -4.03
CA TYR A 315 -19.28 16.05 -4.02
C TYR A 315 -18.54 17.30 -4.50
N SER A 316 -17.28 17.51 -4.10
CA SER A 316 -16.50 18.64 -4.58
C SER A 316 -16.19 18.56 -6.08
N SER A 317 -16.06 17.37 -6.63
CA SER A 317 -15.92 17.17 -8.08
C SER A 317 -17.13 17.67 -8.86
N TYR A 318 -18.33 17.59 -8.30
CA TYR A 318 -19.56 18.11 -8.92
C TYR A 318 -19.67 19.64 -8.79
N TRP A 319 -19.40 20.21 -7.59
CA TRP A 319 -19.60 21.63 -7.33
C TRP A 319 -18.41 22.49 -7.77
N ALA A 320 -17.19 22.00 -7.66
CA ALA A 320 -15.96 22.75 -7.84
C ALA A 320 -14.84 21.84 -8.36
N SER A 321 -15.04 21.23 -9.55
CA SER A 321 -14.13 20.22 -10.13
C SER A 321 -12.67 20.67 -10.15
N ALA A 322 -12.38 21.95 -10.47
CA ALA A 322 -11.03 22.50 -10.49
C ALA A 322 -10.38 22.56 -9.09
N TYR A 323 -11.16 22.56 -8.01
CA TYR A 323 -10.68 22.71 -6.63
C TYR A 323 -10.86 21.46 -5.78
N LYS A 324 -11.31 20.34 -6.38
CA LYS A 324 -11.62 19.11 -5.63
C LYS A 324 -10.45 18.61 -4.76
N GLU A 325 -9.24 18.65 -5.30
CA GLU A 325 -8.05 18.20 -4.58
C GLU A 325 -7.64 19.19 -3.48
N VAL A 326 -7.78 20.50 -3.75
CA VAL A 326 -7.53 21.54 -2.75
C VAL A 326 -8.47 21.37 -1.55
N ILE A 327 -9.76 21.11 -1.80
CA ILE A 327 -10.76 20.86 -0.75
C ILE A 327 -10.38 19.65 0.09
N VAL A 328 -10.03 18.53 -0.57
CA VAL A 328 -9.66 17.29 0.10
C VAL A 328 -8.40 17.46 0.95
N PHE A 329 -7.34 18.07 0.41
CA PHE A 329 -6.09 18.22 1.15
C PHE A 329 -6.17 19.31 2.23
N THR A 330 -6.97 20.35 2.05
CA THR A 330 -7.19 21.38 3.06
C THR A 330 -7.91 20.84 4.30
N LEU A 331 -8.65 19.72 4.18
CA LEU A 331 -9.30 19.05 5.32
C LEU A 331 -8.31 18.70 6.46
N ILE A 332 -7.04 18.51 6.15
CA ILE A 332 -6.00 18.25 7.17
C ILE A 332 -5.94 19.37 8.21
N ILE A 333 -6.07 20.63 7.79
CA ILE A 333 -5.90 21.80 8.66
C ILE A 333 -6.95 21.83 9.79
N PRO A 334 -8.28 21.80 9.50
CA PRO A 334 -9.28 21.81 10.57
C PRO A 334 -9.23 20.56 11.43
N VAL A 335 -8.87 19.39 10.87
CA VAL A 335 -8.73 18.16 11.64
C VAL A 335 -7.56 18.24 12.62
N LEU A 336 -6.38 18.71 12.19
CA LEU A 336 -5.23 18.89 13.08
C LEU A 336 -5.52 19.98 14.14
N ALA A 337 -6.17 21.10 13.78
CA ALA A 337 -6.57 22.12 14.71
C ALA A 337 -7.53 21.57 15.78
N TRP A 338 -8.56 20.82 15.37
CA TRP A 338 -9.49 20.17 16.30
C TRP A 338 -8.79 19.19 17.23
N ARG A 339 -7.89 18.37 16.70
CA ARG A 339 -7.12 17.43 17.53
C ARG A 339 -6.19 18.13 18.50
N SER A 340 -5.53 19.21 18.10
CA SER A 340 -4.67 20.00 18.97
C SER A 340 -5.47 20.61 20.15
N LEU A 341 -6.72 20.99 19.90
CA LEU A 341 -7.61 21.54 20.95
C LEU A 341 -8.17 20.45 21.89
N THR A 342 -8.38 19.22 21.37
CA THR A 342 -8.97 18.12 22.15
C THR A 342 -7.92 17.25 22.84
N SER A 343 -6.71 17.13 22.29
CA SER A 343 -5.58 16.49 22.94
C SER A 343 -4.98 17.51 23.91
N GLY A 344 -5.47 17.55 25.17
CA GLY A 344 -4.87 18.35 26.21
C GLY A 344 -3.37 18.03 26.36
N HIS A 345 -2.56 18.97 26.77
CA HIS A 345 -1.11 18.94 27.00
C HIS A 345 -0.63 17.77 27.86
N GLY A 346 -0.68 16.55 27.36
CA GLY A 346 -0.45 15.33 28.14
C GLY A 346 0.66 14.41 27.63
N ASP A 347 1.39 14.73 26.58
CA ASP A 347 2.45 13.84 26.05
C ASP A 347 3.71 14.64 25.62
N GLU A 348 4.24 15.49 26.51
CA GLU A 348 5.64 15.93 26.48
C GLU A 348 6.34 15.35 27.71
N GLU A 349 6.67 14.04 27.68
CA GLU A 349 7.79 13.44 28.43
C GLU A 349 8.42 12.28 27.66
#